data_87418bd7d294b0358df16f6d1f1f425b
#
_entry.id   87418bd7d294b0358df16f6d1f1f425b
#
_cell.length_a   1.000
_cell.length_b   1.000
_cell.length_c   1.000
_cell.angle_alpha   90.00
_cell.angle_beta   90.00
_cell.angle_gamma   90.00
#
_symmetry.space_group_name_H-M   'P 1'
#
loop_
_entity.id
_entity.type
_entity.pdbx_description
1 polymer ?
#
loop_
_entity_poly.entity_id
_entity_poly.type
_entity_poly.pdbx_seq_one_letter_code
_entity_poly.pdbx_strand_id
1 'polypeptide(L)'
;MPPNDLSLEAHWMPFTANRAFKAAPRMMVGAKDMHYVTDDGRKVLDGTSGLWCTNAGHCRTKIVEAVQKQAATMDYSPAFQMGHPGSFRVATRIAQMLPGDLDHVFFCNSGSEAVDTALKIALAYHRTRGEGHRNVFIGRERGYHGVGFGGISVGGMPANRKMYGSMLPRVDHLPHTHNLAENAFTRGEPNWGAHLADDLETRIIALHDASNIAAVIVEPMAGSAGVLVPPKGYLKRLREICDKHNLLLIFDEVITGFGRTGYAFAAETFGVTPDIITMAKGITNAMVPMGAVAVRKGIYETVVNNAPPDTVELFHGYTYSGHPLATSAAEATLDLYEEENLFARARELAPYFEQAVHALREMPNVIDIRNIGMVAGIELEPKPGKPAERAFKTYLKCFEKGVLIRTTGDIIALSPPLIVSKAQIDELVGTLAGALREVAVE
;
A
#
# COMPACT_ATOMS: atom_id res chain seq x y z
N MET A 1 -29.98 12.91 -6.22
CA MET A 1 -30.81 11.91 -5.56
C MET A 1 -30.42 10.56 -6.14
N PRO A 2 -30.18 9.50 -5.36
CA PRO A 2 -30.14 8.19 -5.91
C PRO A 2 -31.52 7.94 -6.53
N PRO A 3 -31.62 7.35 -7.72
CA PRO A 3 -32.91 6.97 -8.27
C PRO A 3 -33.56 6.02 -7.24
N ASN A 4 -34.81 6.24 -6.90
CA ASN A 4 -35.60 5.43 -5.96
C ASN A 4 -35.71 3.94 -6.37
N ASP A 5 -35.12 3.56 -7.52
CA ASP A 5 -35.13 2.24 -8.13
C ASP A 5 -33.75 1.54 -8.12
N LEU A 6 -32.75 2.03 -7.37
CA LEU A 6 -31.42 1.40 -7.35
C LEU A 6 -31.45 0.09 -6.54
N SER A 7 -31.43 -1.05 -7.22
CA SER A 7 -31.24 -2.34 -6.57
C SER A 7 -29.80 -2.51 -6.13
N LEU A 8 -29.58 -2.84 -4.86
CA LEU A 8 -28.25 -3.11 -4.28
C LEU A 8 -27.87 -4.60 -4.41
N GLU A 9 -28.76 -5.48 -4.90
CA GLU A 9 -28.59 -6.93 -4.81
C GLU A 9 -27.47 -7.48 -5.70
N ALA A 10 -27.37 -7.02 -6.93
CA ALA A 10 -26.46 -7.58 -7.92
C ALA A 10 -24.97 -7.33 -7.60
N HIS A 11 -24.65 -6.26 -6.87
CA HIS A 11 -23.26 -5.93 -6.56
C HIS A 11 -22.74 -6.67 -5.33
N TRP A 12 -21.78 -7.56 -5.52
CA TRP A 12 -21.05 -8.21 -4.45
C TRP A 12 -19.84 -7.34 -4.07
N MET A 13 -19.99 -6.56 -3.01
CA MET A 13 -18.96 -5.62 -2.57
C MET A 13 -17.76 -6.34 -1.95
N PRO A 14 -16.52 -5.96 -2.34
CA PRO A 14 -15.30 -6.57 -1.80
C PRO A 14 -15.06 -6.15 -0.34
N PHE A 15 -14.48 -7.05 0.46
CA PHE A 15 -14.10 -6.81 1.86
C PHE A 15 -15.20 -6.13 2.71
N THR A 16 -16.46 -6.47 2.46
CA THR A 16 -17.62 -5.82 3.05
C THR A 16 -18.58 -6.86 3.63
N ALA A 17 -19.12 -6.59 4.81
CA ALA A 17 -20.26 -7.33 5.34
C ALA A 17 -21.53 -6.94 4.53
N ASN A 18 -21.75 -7.57 3.38
CA ASN A 18 -22.72 -7.14 2.37
C ASN A 18 -24.14 -7.00 2.92
N ARG A 19 -24.63 -7.94 3.75
CA ARG A 19 -25.97 -7.84 4.36
C ARG A 19 -26.10 -6.59 5.22
N ALA A 20 -25.12 -6.33 6.08
CA ALA A 20 -25.13 -5.16 6.97
C ALA A 20 -25.02 -3.85 6.18
N PHE A 21 -24.16 -3.82 5.14
CA PHE A 21 -24.03 -2.63 4.29
C PHE A 21 -25.31 -2.35 3.48
N LYS A 22 -25.91 -3.37 2.86
CA LYS A 22 -27.13 -3.21 2.06
C LYS A 22 -28.35 -2.82 2.90
N ALA A 23 -28.37 -3.19 4.19
CA ALA A 23 -29.42 -2.76 5.12
C ALA A 23 -29.28 -1.28 5.58
N ALA A 24 -28.06 -0.75 5.59
CA ALA A 24 -27.76 0.63 5.95
C ALA A 24 -26.60 1.16 5.08
N PRO A 25 -26.86 1.45 3.78
CA PRO A 25 -25.82 1.81 2.84
C PRO A 25 -25.24 3.19 3.12
N ARG A 26 -23.93 3.33 2.90
CA ARG A 26 -23.18 4.59 2.96
C ARG A 26 -22.71 4.94 1.56
N MET A 27 -23.50 5.76 0.87
CA MET A 27 -23.27 6.05 -0.55
C MET A 27 -22.50 7.35 -0.73
N MET A 28 -21.43 7.31 -1.52
CA MET A 28 -20.67 8.48 -1.96
C MET A 28 -21.07 8.81 -3.39
N VAL A 29 -21.49 10.04 -3.63
CA VAL A 29 -21.97 10.51 -4.94
C VAL A 29 -21.09 11.59 -5.56
N GLY A 30 -20.10 12.08 -4.82
CA GLY A 30 -19.15 13.07 -5.31
C GLY A 30 -17.91 13.15 -4.42
N ALA A 31 -16.89 13.80 -4.93
CA ALA A 31 -15.67 14.08 -4.18
C ALA A 31 -14.97 15.33 -4.72
N LYS A 32 -14.28 16.08 -3.85
CA LYS A 32 -13.41 17.21 -4.22
C LYS A 32 -12.36 17.45 -3.13
N ASP A 33 -11.11 17.54 -3.54
CA ASP A 33 -9.96 17.80 -2.66
C ASP A 33 -9.92 16.89 -1.44
N MET A 34 -10.28 17.36 -0.25
CA MET A 34 -10.26 16.61 0.99
C MET A 34 -11.59 15.91 1.35
N HIS A 35 -12.64 16.07 0.55
CA HIS A 35 -13.98 15.66 0.97
C HIS A 35 -14.68 14.77 -0.05
N TYR A 36 -15.41 13.80 0.47
CA TYR A 36 -16.51 13.13 -0.24
C TYR A 36 -17.83 13.89 -0.03
N VAL A 37 -18.79 13.61 -0.89
CA VAL A 37 -20.19 14.03 -0.75
C VAL A 37 -21.05 12.77 -0.73
N THR A 38 -21.87 12.62 0.28
CA THR A 38 -22.83 11.52 0.42
C THR A 38 -24.11 11.79 -0.37
N ASP A 39 -24.95 10.77 -0.55
CA ASP A 39 -26.23 10.86 -1.25
C ASP A 39 -27.26 11.77 -0.54
N ASP A 40 -27.11 12.00 0.76
CA ASP A 40 -27.89 12.98 1.54
C ASP A 40 -27.26 14.39 1.51
N GLY A 41 -26.17 14.59 0.75
CA GLY A 41 -25.54 15.89 0.54
C GLY A 41 -24.54 16.32 1.61
N ARG A 42 -24.22 15.49 2.60
CA ARG A 42 -23.20 15.79 3.62
C ARG A 42 -21.80 15.74 3.02
N LYS A 43 -20.95 16.66 3.48
CA LYS A 43 -19.50 16.59 3.23
C LYS A 43 -18.85 15.71 4.29
N VAL A 44 -17.99 14.81 3.84
CA VAL A 44 -17.25 13.89 4.71
C VAL A 44 -15.75 14.09 4.47
N LEU A 45 -15.04 14.56 5.49
CA LEU A 45 -13.58 14.75 5.44
C LEU A 45 -12.87 13.39 5.32
N ASP A 46 -12.04 13.25 4.32
CA ASP A 46 -11.30 12.00 4.07
C ASP A 46 -10.03 11.90 4.92
N GLY A 47 -10.08 11.13 5.99
CA GLY A 47 -8.94 10.82 6.85
C GLY A 47 -8.10 9.62 6.39
N THR A 48 -8.37 9.07 5.19
CA THR A 48 -7.77 7.80 4.73
C THR A 48 -7.26 7.80 3.29
N SER A 49 -7.31 8.94 2.60
CA SER A 49 -7.04 9.03 1.14
C SER A 49 -7.83 7.95 0.37
N GLY A 50 -9.13 7.83 0.63
CA GLY A 50 -9.94 6.73 0.15
C GLY A 50 -9.49 5.39 0.74
N LEU A 51 -8.75 4.61 -0.04
CA LEU A 51 -8.08 3.39 0.42
C LEU A 51 -6.55 3.54 0.31
N TRP A 52 -5.98 4.59 0.90
CA TRP A 52 -4.54 4.94 0.85
C TRP A 52 -4.07 5.32 -0.56
N CYS A 53 -4.93 5.91 -1.39
CA CYS A 53 -4.67 6.01 -2.83
C CYS A 53 -4.84 7.40 -3.43
N THR A 54 -5.63 8.30 -2.81
CA THR A 54 -5.83 9.68 -3.30
C THR A 54 -4.87 10.65 -2.62
N ASN A 55 -3.57 10.41 -2.77
CA ASN A 55 -2.53 11.17 -2.04
C ASN A 55 -2.56 12.68 -2.35
N ALA A 56 -2.89 13.08 -3.59
CA ALA A 56 -3.02 14.48 -3.98
C ALA A 56 -4.42 15.07 -3.74
N GLY A 57 -5.35 14.30 -3.14
CA GLY A 57 -6.75 14.70 -2.97
C GLY A 57 -7.64 14.32 -4.16
N HIS A 58 -8.95 14.48 -3.96
CA HIS A 58 -9.97 14.00 -4.90
C HIS A 58 -10.20 14.97 -6.07
N CYS A 59 -10.53 14.42 -7.23
CA CYS A 59 -11.01 15.14 -8.43
C CYS A 59 -10.18 16.39 -8.75
N ARG A 60 -8.85 16.25 -8.69
CA ARG A 60 -7.93 17.35 -9.04
C ARG A 60 -8.08 17.69 -10.52
N THR A 61 -8.34 18.94 -10.81
CA THR A 61 -8.66 19.43 -12.15
C THR A 61 -7.63 18.98 -13.18
N LYS A 62 -6.33 19.13 -12.88
CA LYS A 62 -5.24 18.74 -13.78
C LYS A 62 -5.30 17.27 -14.18
N ILE A 63 -5.59 16.36 -13.24
CA ILE A 63 -5.70 14.93 -13.53
C ILE A 63 -6.98 14.64 -14.33
N VAL A 64 -8.10 15.25 -13.97
CA VAL A 64 -9.38 15.09 -14.68
C VAL A 64 -9.24 15.51 -16.15
N GLU A 65 -8.71 16.70 -16.40
CA GLU A 65 -8.51 17.25 -17.75
C GLU A 65 -7.53 16.39 -18.59
N ALA A 66 -6.46 15.90 -17.98
CA ALA A 66 -5.51 15.01 -18.66
C ALA A 66 -6.19 13.72 -19.13
N VAL A 67 -6.99 13.08 -18.27
CA VAL A 67 -7.72 11.86 -18.62
C VAL A 67 -8.80 12.13 -19.68
N GLN A 68 -9.54 13.23 -19.57
CA GLN A 68 -10.55 13.64 -20.58
C GLN A 68 -9.90 13.87 -21.94
N LYS A 69 -8.79 14.59 -22.00
CA LYS A 69 -8.04 14.83 -23.22
C LYS A 69 -7.52 13.51 -23.83
N GLN A 70 -6.97 12.63 -23.01
CA GLN A 70 -6.48 11.34 -23.46
C GLN A 70 -7.61 10.46 -24.00
N ALA A 71 -8.76 10.41 -23.34
CA ALA A 71 -9.93 9.65 -23.78
C ALA A 71 -10.45 10.10 -25.16
N ALA A 72 -10.37 11.42 -25.43
CA ALA A 72 -10.75 11.99 -26.72
C ALA A 72 -9.69 11.77 -27.83
N THR A 73 -8.45 11.44 -27.45
CA THR A 73 -7.33 11.28 -28.41
C THR A 73 -7.08 9.82 -28.74
N MET A 74 -6.97 8.98 -27.72
CA MET A 74 -6.74 7.53 -27.87
C MET A 74 -7.13 6.85 -26.56
N ASP A 75 -8.18 6.07 -26.61
CA ASP A 75 -8.75 5.33 -25.49
C ASP A 75 -7.91 4.12 -25.08
N TYR A 76 -7.36 3.39 -26.04
CA TYR A 76 -6.57 2.19 -25.83
C TYR A 76 -5.43 2.06 -26.86
N SER A 77 -4.32 1.46 -26.46
CA SER A 77 -3.22 1.03 -27.32
C SER A 77 -2.82 -0.40 -26.91
N PRO A 78 -2.61 -1.32 -27.87
CA PRO A 78 -2.10 -2.65 -27.54
C PRO A 78 -0.79 -2.55 -26.77
N ALA A 79 -0.71 -3.28 -25.64
CA ALA A 79 0.49 -3.30 -24.81
C ALA A 79 1.55 -4.32 -25.29
N PHE A 80 1.17 -5.22 -26.21
CA PHE A 80 2.03 -6.27 -26.72
C PHE A 80 2.52 -5.91 -28.12
N GLN A 81 3.85 -5.81 -28.30
CA GLN A 81 4.55 -5.50 -29.55
C GLN A 81 4.17 -4.13 -30.15
N MET A 82 3.35 -3.36 -29.50
CA MET A 82 3.02 -1.97 -29.79
C MET A 82 3.24 -1.13 -28.55
N GLY A 83 3.34 0.17 -28.71
CA GLY A 83 3.54 1.08 -27.59
C GLY A 83 2.98 2.46 -27.90
N HIS A 84 2.87 3.28 -26.86
CA HIS A 84 2.53 4.69 -26.99
C HIS A 84 3.46 5.54 -26.11
N PRO A 85 3.70 6.80 -26.49
CA PRO A 85 4.72 7.64 -25.82
C PRO A 85 4.47 7.84 -24.32
N GLY A 86 3.20 7.87 -23.86
CA GLY A 86 2.85 8.09 -22.46
C GLY A 86 3.39 7.02 -21.54
N SER A 87 3.37 5.74 -21.93
CA SER A 87 3.91 4.66 -21.10
C SER A 87 5.41 4.80 -20.86
N PHE A 88 6.18 5.17 -21.89
CA PHE A 88 7.62 5.38 -21.78
C PHE A 88 7.96 6.62 -20.93
N ARG A 89 7.21 7.72 -21.09
CA ARG A 89 7.42 8.92 -20.27
C ARG A 89 7.17 8.64 -18.79
N VAL A 90 6.05 7.97 -18.47
CA VAL A 90 5.73 7.61 -17.07
C VAL A 90 6.78 6.67 -16.49
N ALA A 91 7.20 5.64 -17.23
CA ALA A 91 8.26 4.74 -16.79
C ALA A 91 9.56 5.49 -16.50
N THR A 92 9.98 6.40 -17.38
CA THR A 92 11.18 7.23 -17.18
C THR A 92 11.06 8.11 -15.94
N ARG A 93 9.93 8.78 -15.74
CA ARG A 93 9.71 9.64 -14.56
C ARG A 93 9.72 8.84 -13.26
N ILE A 94 9.10 7.66 -13.25
CA ILE A 94 9.13 6.78 -12.08
C ILE A 94 10.57 6.33 -11.80
N ALA A 95 11.31 5.88 -12.81
CA ALA A 95 12.71 5.47 -12.67
C ALA A 95 13.59 6.59 -12.07
N GLN A 96 13.36 7.85 -12.45
CA GLN A 96 14.07 9.00 -11.89
C GLN A 96 13.75 9.28 -10.41
N MET A 97 12.64 8.79 -9.90
CA MET A 97 12.22 8.95 -8.51
C MET A 97 12.66 7.79 -7.61
N LEU A 98 13.10 6.68 -8.20
CA LEU A 98 13.45 5.46 -7.49
C LEU A 98 14.89 5.50 -6.95
N PRO A 99 15.19 4.84 -5.83
CA PRO A 99 16.53 4.80 -5.28
C PRO A 99 17.45 3.86 -6.08
N GLY A 100 18.75 4.20 -6.11
CA GLY A 100 19.79 3.35 -6.71
C GLY A 100 19.64 3.15 -8.20
N ASP A 101 19.70 1.90 -8.63
CA ASP A 101 19.63 1.45 -10.03
C ASP A 101 18.30 0.74 -10.38
N LEU A 102 17.23 1.07 -9.65
CA LEU A 102 15.85 0.61 -9.92
C LEU A 102 15.28 1.41 -11.11
N ASP A 103 15.71 1.12 -12.33
CA ASP A 103 15.51 1.97 -13.51
C ASP A 103 14.65 1.33 -14.61
N HIS A 104 14.12 0.13 -14.39
CA HIS A 104 13.23 -0.56 -15.34
C HIS A 104 11.86 -0.83 -14.72
N VAL A 105 10.80 -0.36 -15.38
CA VAL A 105 9.43 -0.36 -14.89
C VAL A 105 8.53 -1.23 -15.77
N PHE A 106 7.84 -2.18 -15.13
CA PHE A 106 6.82 -3.03 -15.74
C PHE A 106 5.43 -2.62 -15.23
N PHE A 107 4.51 -2.25 -16.13
CA PHE A 107 3.16 -1.81 -15.75
C PHE A 107 2.16 -2.95 -15.58
N CYS A 108 1.34 -2.82 -14.54
CA CYS A 108 0.21 -3.67 -14.19
C CYS A 108 -1.05 -2.80 -13.98
N ASN A 109 -2.17 -3.40 -13.54
CA ASN A 109 -3.41 -2.66 -13.32
C ASN A 109 -3.76 -2.49 -11.83
N SER A 110 -3.03 -3.13 -10.94
CA SER A 110 -3.26 -3.10 -9.50
C SER A 110 -2.01 -3.47 -8.70
N GLY A 111 -2.03 -3.19 -7.38
CA GLY A 111 -0.99 -3.68 -6.48
C GLY A 111 -0.92 -5.20 -6.37
N SER A 112 -2.07 -5.89 -6.47
CA SER A 112 -2.12 -7.36 -6.45
C SER A 112 -1.40 -7.96 -7.66
N GLU A 113 -1.64 -7.41 -8.85
CA GLU A 113 -0.92 -7.82 -10.06
C GLU A 113 0.56 -7.44 -9.99
N ALA A 114 0.91 -6.29 -9.42
CA ALA A 114 2.29 -5.87 -9.24
C ALA A 114 3.07 -6.86 -8.36
N VAL A 115 2.48 -7.31 -7.25
CA VAL A 115 3.11 -8.34 -6.40
C VAL A 115 3.29 -9.66 -7.14
N ASP A 116 2.23 -10.20 -7.76
CA ASP A 116 2.33 -11.47 -8.50
C ASP A 116 3.35 -11.36 -9.65
N THR A 117 3.46 -10.19 -10.28
CA THR A 117 4.47 -9.90 -11.31
C THR A 117 5.89 -9.88 -10.71
N ALA A 118 6.10 -9.24 -9.58
CA ALA A 118 7.39 -9.19 -8.90
C ALA A 118 7.90 -10.59 -8.52
N LEU A 119 7.01 -11.45 -8.00
CA LEU A 119 7.34 -12.85 -7.70
C LEU A 119 7.72 -13.63 -8.96
N LYS A 120 6.99 -13.44 -10.08
CA LYS A 120 7.31 -14.06 -11.36
C LYS A 120 8.63 -13.56 -11.94
N ILE A 121 8.93 -12.27 -11.85
CA ILE A 121 10.21 -11.70 -12.28
C ILE A 121 11.36 -12.32 -11.48
N ALA A 122 11.21 -12.48 -10.16
CA ALA A 122 12.21 -13.14 -9.33
C ALA A 122 12.48 -14.59 -9.78
N LEU A 123 11.43 -15.36 -10.08
CA LEU A 123 11.58 -16.72 -10.62
C LEU A 123 12.26 -16.73 -11.99
N ALA A 124 11.85 -15.85 -12.90
CA ALA A 124 12.44 -15.72 -14.23
C ALA A 124 13.92 -15.36 -14.15
N TYR A 125 14.29 -14.39 -13.31
CA TYR A 125 15.67 -13.99 -13.06
C TYR A 125 16.55 -15.17 -12.64
N HIS A 126 16.13 -15.91 -11.61
CA HIS A 126 16.89 -17.07 -11.13
C HIS A 126 16.96 -18.19 -12.18
N ARG A 127 15.84 -18.48 -12.87
CA ARG A 127 15.82 -19.49 -13.92
C ARG A 127 16.76 -19.14 -15.07
N THR A 128 16.79 -17.88 -15.49
CA THR A 128 17.68 -17.40 -16.57
C THR A 128 19.15 -17.58 -16.20
N ARG A 129 19.49 -17.48 -14.92
CA ARG A 129 20.84 -17.74 -14.38
C ARG A 129 21.18 -19.23 -14.21
N GLY A 130 20.29 -20.14 -14.58
CA GLY A 130 20.46 -21.58 -14.32
C GLY A 130 20.11 -22.00 -12.89
N GLU A 131 19.58 -21.10 -12.07
CA GLU A 131 19.22 -21.31 -10.65
C GLU A 131 17.71 -21.56 -10.47
N GLY A 132 17.07 -22.28 -11.40
CA GLY A 132 15.61 -22.52 -11.37
C GLY A 132 15.08 -23.30 -10.16
N HIS A 133 15.97 -23.80 -9.32
CA HIS A 133 15.64 -24.38 -8.00
C HIS A 133 15.31 -23.34 -6.94
N ARG A 134 15.74 -22.08 -7.11
CA ARG A 134 15.36 -20.95 -6.25
C ARG A 134 13.91 -20.59 -6.49
N ASN A 135 13.01 -21.14 -5.69
CA ASN A 135 11.56 -20.93 -5.83
C ASN A 135 10.81 -20.91 -4.50
N VAL A 136 11.53 -20.79 -3.39
CA VAL A 136 10.95 -20.50 -2.07
C VAL A 136 10.81 -19.00 -1.91
N PHE A 137 9.64 -18.52 -1.50
CA PHE A 137 9.39 -17.13 -1.17
C PHE A 137 9.23 -16.95 0.33
N ILE A 138 9.77 -15.87 0.86
CA ILE A 138 9.66 -15.53 2.27
C ILE A 138 8.84 -14.24 2.40
N GLY A 139 7.67 -14.36 3.05
CA GLY A 139 6.85 -13.23 3.44
C GLY A 139 7.09 -12.82 4.90
N ARG A 140 6.13 -12.10 5.46
CA ARG A 140 6.12 -11.75 6.89
C ARG A 140 4.72 -11.91 7.46
N GLU A 141 4.60 -12.46 8.66
CA GLU A 141 3.34 -12.47 9.41
C GLU A 141 2.73 -11.07 9.46
N ARG A 142 1.41 -10.97 9.36
CA ARG A 142 0.65 -9.73 9.24
C ARG A 142 0.97 -8.89 7.99
N GLY A 143 1.78 -9.38 7.05
CA GLY A 143 1.98 -8.72 5.76
C GLY A 143 0.74 -8.79 4.87
N TYR A 144 0.48 -7.74 4.10
CA TYR A 144 -0.58 -7.70 3.08
C TYR A 144 0.03 -7.38 1.71
N HIS A 145 -0.14 -8.30 0.78
CA HIS A 145 0.45 -8.19 -0.55
C HIS A 145 -0.59 -8.38 -1.67
N GLY A 146 -1.81 -7.88 -1.44
CA GLY A 146 -2.91 -7.99 -2.40
C GLY A 146 -3.67 -9.31 -2.30
N VAL A 147 -4.45 -9.63 -3.34
CA VAL A 147 -5.44 -10.71 -3.33
C VAL A 147 -5.21 -11.76 -4.42
N GLY A 148 -4.17 -11.63 -5.25
CA GLY A 148 -3.71 -12.69 -6.13
C GLY A 148 -3.19 -13.90 -5.33
N PHE A 149 -3.17 -15.10 -5.94
CA PHE A 149 -2.69 -16.29 -5.23
C PHE A 149 -1.24 -16.17 -4.76
N GLY A 150 -0.36 -15.51 -5.53
CA GLY A 150 0.99 -15.18 -5.07
C GLY A 150 0.97 -14.25 -3.86
N GLY A 151 0.25 -13.14 -3.97
CA GLY A 151 0.14 -12.13 -2.91
C GLY A 151 -0.43 -12.67 -1.60
N ILE A 152 -1.52 -13.45 -1.63
CA ILE A 152 -2.08 -14.07 -0.41
C ILE A 152 -1.19 -15.18 0.15
N SER A 153 -0.37 -15.82 -0.69
CA SER A 153 0.56 -16.88 -0.24
C SER A 153 1.71 -16.29 0.57
N VAL A 154 2.35 -15.22 0.08
CA VAL A 154 3.41 -14.51 0.80
C VAL A 154 2.86 -13.56 1.86
N GLY A 155 1.57 -13.22 1.80
CA GLY A 155 0.87 -12.46 2.84
C GLY A 155 0.74 -13.25 4.13
N GLY A 156 0.73 -12.54 5.27
CA GLY A 156 0.66 -13.13 6.61
C GLY A 156 -0.61 -12.78 7.39
N MET A 157 -1.66 -12.25 6.74
CA MET A 157 -2.94 -11.94 7.39
C MET A 157 -3.87 -13.17 7.38
N PRO A 158 -4.16 -13.80 8.53
CA PRO A 158 -4.93 -15.06 8.57
C PRO A 158 -6.31 -14.96 7.93
N ALA A 159 -7.02 -13.84 8.11
CA ALA A 159 -8.36 -13.63 7.55
C ALA A 159 -8.38 -13.68 6.02
N ASN A 160 -7.31 -13.24 5.37
CA ASN A 160 -7.21 -13.19 3.89
C ASN A 160 -6.89 -14.57 3.28
N ARG A 161 -6.43 -15.52 4.09
CA ARG A 161 -6.01 -16.87 3.66
C ARG A 161 -7.04 -17.95 4.00
N LYS A 162 -7.73 -17.79 5.11
CA LYS A 162 -8.56 -18.83 5.77
C LYS A 162 -9.59 -19.49 4.85
N MET A 163 -10.15 -18.76 3.89
CA MET A 163 -11.23 -19.28 3.04
C MET A 163 -10.73 -20.06 1.81
N TYR A 164 -9.46 -19.92 1.44
CA TYR A 164 -8.98 -20.40 0.14
C TYR A 164 -8.23 -21.72 0.19
N GLY A 165 -7.95 -22.24 1.39
CA GLY A 165 -7.29 -23.53 1.57
C GLY A 165 -5.86 -23.57 1.02
N SER A 166 -5.65 -24.22 -0.12
CA SER A 166 -4.34 -24.38 -0.73
C SER A 166 -3.78 -23.06 -1.26
N MET A 167 -2.56 -22.75 -0.86
CA MET A 167 -1.76 -21.61 -1.32
C MET A 167 -0.65 -22.09 -2.26
N LEU A 168 0.15 -21.18 -2.79
CA LEU A 168 1.37 -21.54 -3.50
C LEU A 168 2.27 -22.37 -2.56
N PRO A 169 2.85 -23.47 -3.04
CA PRO A 169 3.83 -24.23 -2.27
C PRO A 169 5.10 -23.40 -2.07
N ARG A 170 5.94 -23.84 -1.11
CA ARG A 170 7.26 -23.25 -0.87
C ARG A 170 7.19 -21.77 -0.50
N VAL A 171 6.37 -21.45 0.48
CA VAL A 171 6.32 -20.12 1.12
C VAL A 171 6.50 -20.29 2.61
N ASP A 172 7.37 -19.48 3.20
CA ASP A 172 7.55 -19.34 4.65
C ASP A 172 7.43 -17.87 5.08
N HIS A 173 7.37 -17.60 6.37
CA HIS A 173 7.11 -16.25 6.88
C HIS A 173 8.06 -15.92 8.03
N LEU A 174 8.60 -14.70 7.99
CA LEU A 174 9.23 -14.03 9.12
C LEU A 174 8.20 -13.71 10.20
N PRO A 175 8.58 -13.64 11.46
CA PRO A 175 7.72 -13.14 12.52
C PRO A 175 7.35 -11.66 12.28
N HIS A 176 6.17 -11.25 12.74
CA HIS A 176 5.79 -9.84 12.73
C HIS A 176 6.55 -9.05 13.80
N THR A 177 6.66 -7.72 13.60
CA THR A 177 7.42 -6.83 14.49
C THR A 177 6.56 -6.13 15.56
N HIS A 178 5.26 -6.40 15.60
CA HIS A 178 4.36 -5.77 16.56
C HIS A 178 4.51 -6.36 17.96
N ASN A 179 4.79 -5.51 18.96
CA ASN A 179 4.91 -5.90 20.36
C ASN A 179 4.46 -4.74 21.25
N LEU A 180 3.28 -4.87 21.85
CA LEU A 180 2.73 -3.82 22.72
C LEU A 180 3.56 -3.60 23.98
N ALA A 181 4.15 -4.65 24.55
CA ALA A 181 4.94 -4.53 25.78
C ALA A 181 6.19 -3.65 25.59
N GLU A 182 6.79 -3.73 24.40
CA GLU A 182 8.06 -3.05 24.09
C GLU A 182 7.87 -1.74 23.32
N ASN A 183 6.85 -1.69 22.44
CA ASN A 183 6.76 -0.66 21.39
C ASN A 183 5.52 0.24 21.50
N ALA A 184 4.63 0.02 22.49
CA ALA A 184 3.41 0.83 22.59
C ALA A 184 3.73 2.33 22.70
N PHE A 185 2.94 3.15 21.98
CA PHE A 185 3.05 4.60 21.92
C PHE A 185 4.39 5.14 21.38
N THR A 186 5.12 4.32 20.62
CA THR A 186 6.35 4.78 19.97
C THR A 186 6.04 5.75 18.83
N ARG A 187 6.80 6.83 18.77
CA ARG A 187 6.78 7.80 17.67
C ARG A 187 7.86 7.43 16.65
N GLY A 188 7.46 7.22 15.40
CA GLY A 188 8.37 6.74 14.37
C GLY A 188 8.82 5.29 14.57
N GLU A 189 10.08 4.99 14.26
CA GLU A 189 10.65 3.65 14.34
C GLU A 189 10.85 3.19 15.80
N PRO A 190 10.26 2.07 16.23
CA PRO A 190 10.52 1.53 17.57
C PRO A 190 11.96 1.03 17.71
N ASN A 191 12.51 1.09 18.93
CA ASN A 191 13.86 0.62 19.19
C ASN A 191 13.97 -0.90 19.34
N TRP A 192 12.90 -1.56 19.81
CA TRP A 192 12.88 -3.01 19.97
C TRP A 192 12.40 -3.71 18.71
N GLY A 193 13.08 -4.82 18.34
CA GLY A 193 12.59 -5.76 17.34
C GLY A 193 13.47 -5.87 16.09
N ALA A 194 14.62 -5.14 15.98
CA ALA A 194 15.54 -5.30 14.84
C ALA A 194 16.07 -6.74 14.71
N HIS A 195 16.33 -7.40 15.84
CA HIS A 195 16.81 -8.78 15.91
C HIS A 195 15.82 -9.82 15.31
N LEU A 196 14.56 -9.46 15.17
CA LEU A 196 13.56 -10.33 14.50
C LEU A 196 13.90 -10.57 13.02
N ALA A 197 14.70 -9.72 12.40
CA ALA A 197 15.23 -9.96 11.07
C ALA A 197 16.21 -11.15 11.01
N ASP A 198 16.90 -11.47 12.12
CA ASP A 198 17.84 -12.58 12.20
C ASP A 198 17.15 -13.96 12.05
N ASP A 199 15.83 -14.04 12.25
CA ASP A 199 15.04 -15.23 12.01
C ASP A 199 15.14 -15.72 10.54
N LEU A 200 15.37 -14.78 9.60
CA LEU A 200 15.66 -15.13 8.21
C LEU A 200 16.89 -16.03 8.10
N GLU A 201 17.96 -15.75 8.84
CA GLU A 201 19.20 -16.54 8.79
C GLU A 201 19.16 -17.75 9.73
N THR A 202 18.71 -17.53 10.96
CA THR A 202 18.82 -18.57 12.03
C THR A 202 17.79 -19.68 11.92
N ARG A 203 16.64 -19.42 11.32
CA ARG A 203 15.55 -20.41 11.16
C ARG A 203 15.26 -20.71 9.69
N ILE A 204 14.94 -19.68 8.91
CA ILE A 204 14.40 -19.88 7.55
C ILE A 204 15.48 -20.42 6.61
N ILE A 205 16.62 -19.76 6.52
CA ILE A 205 17.74 -20.21 5.68
C ILE A 205 18.29 -21.57 6.20
N ALA A 206 18.38 -21.75 7.52
CA ALA A 206 18.82 -23.01 8.11
C ALA A 206 17.89 -24.18 7.75
N LEU A 207 16.59 -23.93 7.57
CA LEU A 207 15.60 -24.95 7.21
C LEU A 207 15.53 -25.22 5.70
N HIS A 208 15.53 -24.15 4.88
CA HIS A 208 15.25 -24.24 3.44
C HIS A 208 16.50 -24.32 2.57
N ASP A 209 17.68 -23.98 3.09
CA ASP A 209 18.89 -23.65 2.35
C ASP A 209 18.75 -22.40 1.49
N ALA A 210 19.70 -21.48 1.59
CA ALA A 210 19.69 -20.21 0.87
C ALA A 210 19.61 -20.40 -0.67
N SER A 211 20.18 -21.49 -1.19
CA SER A 211 20.17 -21.81 -2.62
C SER A 211 18.77 -22.11 -3.17
N ASN A 212 17.79 -22.39 -2.34
CA ASN A 212 16.40 -22.62 -2.73
C ASN A 212 15.51 -21.37 -2.63
N ILE A 213 15.96 -20.31 -1.94
CA ILE A 213 15.16 -19.12 -1.70
C ILE A 213 15.32 -18.14 -2.87
N ALA A 214 14.21 -17.74 -3.46
CA ALA A 214 14.15 -16.77 -4.56
C ALA A 214 14.16 -15.33 -4.04
N ALA A 215 13.26 -15.01 -3.12
CA ALA A 215 13.12 -13.65 -2.64
C ALA A 215 12.48 -13.59 -1.25
N VAL A 216 12.76 -12.48 -0.56
CA VAL A 216 12.06 -12.01 0.62
C VAL A 216 11.21 -10.82 0.22
N ILE A 217 9.91 -10.81 0.58
CA ILE A 217 9.00 -9.69 0.31
C ILE A 217 8.44 -9.14 1.63
N VAL A 218 8.54 -7.81 1.80
CA VAL A 218 7.99 -7.10 2.96
C VAL A 218 7.42 -5.75 2.53
N GLU A 219 6.36 -5.31 3.21
CA GLU A 219 6.01 -3.89 3.24
C GLU A 219 7.05 -3.18 4.13
N PRO A 220 7.69 -2.08 3.69
CA PRO A 220 8.57 -1.29 4.59
C PRO A 220 7.85 -0.86 5.86
N MET A 221 6.59 -0.46 5.75
CA MET A 221 5.65 -0.26 6.85
C MET A 221 4.39 -1.08 6.54
N ALA A 222 4.02 -2.02 7.40
CA ALA A 222 2.83 -2.86 7.17
C ALA A 222 1.55 -2.05 7.42
N GLY A 223 1.00 -1.51 6.32
CA GLY A 223 -0.13 -0.58 6.38
C GLY A 223 -1.43 -1.25 6.75
N SER A 224 -1.85 -2.25 5.97
CA SER A 224 -3.14 -2.93 6.12
C SER A 224 -3.29 -3.71 7.43
N ALA A 225 -2.18 -4.13 8.04
CA ALA A 225 -2.17 -4.78 9.34
C ALA A 225 -2.30 -3.82 10.53
N GLY A 226 -2.44 -2.52 10.27
CA GLY A 226 -2.63 -1.50 11.30
C GLY A 226 -1.42 -0.60 11.54
N VAL A 227 -0.73 -0.22 10.47
CA VAL A 227 0.41 0.72 10.51
C VAL A 227 1.55 0.21 11.40
N LEU A 228 2.04 -0.99 11.11
CA LEU A 228 3.18 -1.54 11.84
C LEU A 228 4.47 -0.94 11.28
N VAL A 229 4.99 0.06 11.98
CA VAL A 229 6.27 0.71 11.64
C VAL A 229 7.41 -0.27 11.92
N PRO A 230 8.39 -0.45 11.02
CA PRO A 230 9.48 -1.38 11.26
C PRO A 230 10.37 -0.87 12.41
N PRO A 231 10.92 -1.77 13.23
CA PRO A 231 11.93 -1.40 14.21
C PRO A 231 13.18 -0.81 13.56
N LYS A 232 13.81 0.13 14.24
CA LYS A 232 15.03 0.78 13.77
C LYS A 232 16.12 -0.24 13.47
N GLY A 233 16.57 -0.27 12.21
CA GLY A 233 17.58 -1.22 11.73
C GLY A 233 17.04 -2.56 11.21
N TYR A 234 15.76 -2.87 11.40
CA TYR A 234 15.16 -4.12 10.93
C TYR A 234 15.28 -4.33 9.41
N LEU A 235 14.89 -3.34 8.61
CA LEU A 235 14.97 -3.43 7.14
C LEU A 235 16.42 -3.46 6.66
N LYS A 236 17.31 -2.71 7.32
CA LYS A 236 18.75 -2.76 7.02
C LYS A 236 19.31 -4.16 7.25
N ARG A 237 18.95 -4.77 8.38
CA ARG A 237 19.39 -6.15 8.70
C ARG A 237 18.85 -7.18 7.70
N LEU A 238 17.59 -7.05 7.25
CA LEU A 238 17.07 -7.91 6.16
C LEU A 238 17.89 -7.74 4.88
N ARG A 239 18.25 -6.50 4.50
CA ARG A 239 19.09 -6.26 3.32
C ARG A 239 20.45 -6.92 3.46
N GLU A 240 21.12 -6.77 4.59
CA GLU A 240 22.42 -7.38 4.87
C GLU A 240 22.38 -8.91 4.74
N ILE A 241 21.33 -9.55 5.28
CA ILE A 241 21.17 -11.00 5.18
C ILE A 241 20.89 -11.41 3.73
N CYS A 242 20.02 -10.69 3.02
CA CYS A 242 19.73 -10.95 1.61
C CYS A 242 21.00 -10.83 0.74
N ASP A 243 21.82 -9.81 0.96
CA ASP A 243 23.09 -9.62 0.25
C ASP A 243 24.07 -10.77 0.51
N LYS A 244 24.23 -11.13 1.78
CA LYS A 244 25.11 -12.23 2.21
C LYS A 244 24.76 -13.57 1.52
N HIS A 245 23.48 -13.82 1.29
CA HIS A 245 22.98 -15.10 0.78
C HIS A 245 22.49 -15.03 -0.69
N ASN A 246 22.71 -13.89 -1.37
CA ASN A 246 22.25 -13.66 -2.74
C ASN A 246 20.74 -13.88 -2.91
N LEU A 247 19.93 -13.42 -1.96
CA LEU A 247 18.48 -13.42 -2.02
C LEU A 247 17.98 -12.08 -2.57
N LEU A 248 16.93 -12.09 -3.38
CA LEU A 248 16.29 -10.85 -3.79
C LEU A 248 15.45 -10.29 -2.62
N LEU A 249 15.51 -8.98 -2.40
CA LEU A 249 14.66 -8.25 -1.48
C LEU A 249 13.63 -7.45 -2.26
N ILE A 250 12.35 -7.69 -2.01
CA ILE A 250 11.22 -6.99 -2.62
C ILE A 250 10.57 -6.10 -1.57
N PHE A 251 10.48 -4.79 -1.84
CA PHE A 251 9.66 -3.88 -1.06
C PHE A 251 8.31 -3.70 -1.72
N ASP A 252 7.25 -4.03 -0.97
CA ASP A 252 5.89 -3.67 -1.36
C ASP A 252 5.59 -2.24 -0.88
N GLU A 253 5.72 -1.31 -1.80
CA GLU A 253 5.50 0.13 -1.57
C GLU A 253 4.14 0.61 -2.11
N VAL A 254 3.20 -0.29 -2.29
CA VAL A 254 1.85 0.03 -2.77
C VAL A 254 1.14 1.05 -1.87
N ILE A 255 1.41 1.04 -0.55
CA ILE A 255 0.90 2.04 0.40
C ILE A 255 1.91 3.14 0.65
N THR A 256 3.17 2.80 0.85
CA THR A 256 4.20 3.72 1.31
C THR A 256 4.74 4.63 0.22
N GLY A 257 4.66 4.22 -1.04
CA GLY A 257 5.07 5.02 -2.18
C GLY A 257 4.24 6.30 -2.37
N PHE A 258 4.82 7.22 -3.10
CA PHE A 258 4.23 8.50 -3.48
C PHE A 258 3.88 9.41 -2.29
N GLY A 259 4.84 9.59 -1.38
CA GLY A 259 4.81 10.66 -0.39
C GLY A 259 4.27 10.28 1.00
N ARG A 260 3.78 9.06 1.23
CA ARG A 260 3.15 8.69 2.50
C ARG A 260 4.07 8.84 3.71
N THR A 261 5.36 8.52 3.55
CA THR A 261 6.40 8.70 4.58
C THR A 261 7.15 10.04 4.48
N GLY A 262 6.75 10.89 3.52
CA GLY A 262 7.39 12.19 3.25
C GLY A 262 8.43 12.18 2.14
N TYR A 263 8.77 11.02 1.59
CA TYR A 263 9.64 10.84 0.43
C TYR A 263 8.88 10.15 -0.70
N ALA A 264 9.45 10.10 -1.89
CA ALA A 264 8.82 9.43 -3.02
C ALA A 264 8.54 7.96 -2.68
N PHE A 265 9.49 7.28 -2.06
CA PHE A 265 9.40 5.90 -1.61
C PHE A 265 9.94 5.73 -0.20
N ALA A 266 9.38 4.78 0.57
CA ALA A 266 9.85 4.48 1.92
C ALA A 266 11.26 3.88 1.94
N ALA A 267 11.73 3.30 0.84
CA ALA A 267 13.13 2.91 0.66
C ALA A 267 14.09 4.06 1.01
N GLU A 268 13.75 5.30 0.62
CA GLU A 268 14.52 6.50 1.00
C GLU A 268 14.39 6.82 2.48
N THR A 269 13.18 6.72 3.03
CA THR A 269 12.91 7.00 4.45
C THR A 269 13.76 6.12 5.36
N PHE A 270 13.88 4.84 5.02
CA PHE A 270 14.63 3.86 5.83
C PHE A 270 16.08 3.66 5.37
N GLY A 271 16.51 4.32 4.29
CA GLY A 271 17.87 4.22 3.74
C GLY A 271 18.22 2.80 3.28
N VAL A 272 17.28 2.06 2.74
CA VAL A 272 17.46 0.68 2.26
C VAL A 272 16.97 0.55 0.84
N THR A 273 17.85 0.16 -0.08
CA THR A 273 17.49 -0.07 -1.48
C THR A 273 17.20 -1.55 -1.71
N PRO A 274 15.96 -1.94 -2.07
CA PRO A 274 15.62 -3.31 -2.42
C PRO A 274 16.07 -3.64 -3.86
N ASP A 275 15.85 -4.89 -4.28
CA ASP A 275 16.10 -5.31 -5.66
C ASP A 275 14.90 -5.08 -6.56
N ILE A 276 13.69 -5.12 -5.98
CA ILE A 276 12.41 -4.93 -6.67
C ILE A 276 11.50 -4.08 -5.78
N ILE A 277 10.77 -3.15 -6.38
CA ILE A 277 9.69 -2.38 -5.72
C ILE A 277 8.37 -2.61 -6.45
N THR A 278 7.31 -2.92 -5.70
CA THR A 278 5.94 -2.91 -6.22
C THR A 278 5.23 -1.62 -5.81
N MET A 279 4.44 -1.06 -6.72
CA MET A 279 3.71 0.20 -6.51
C MET A 279 2.35 0.20 -7.19
N ALA A 280 1.43 1.02 -6.68
CA ALA A 280 0.10 1.26 -7.23
C ALA A 280 -0.50 2.53 -6.58
N LYS A 281 -1.81 2.60 -6.41
CA LYS A 281 -2.54 3.62 -5.61
C LYS A 281 -2.15 5.05 -5.95
N GLY A 282 -1.18 5.61 -5.22
CA GLY A 282 -0.70 6.98 -5.43
C GLY A 282 -0.12 7.25 -6.82
N ILE A 283 0.25 6.23 -7.58
CA ILE A 283 0.80 6.38 -8.94
C ILE A 283 -0.12 7.15 -9.89
N THR A 284 -1.44 6.96 -9.77
CA THR A 284 -2.47 7.65 -10.56
C THR A 284 -3.41 8.50 -9.69
N ASN A 285 -3.08 8.67 -8.42
CA ASN A 285 -4.00 9.28 -7.44
C ASN A 285 -5.39 8.59 -7.45
N ALA A 286 -5.42 7.28 -7.71
CA ALA A 286 -6.62 6.44 -7.86
C ALA A 286 -7.59 6.85 -9.00
N MET A 287 -7.25 7.82 -9.85
CA MET A 287 -8.13 8.27 -10.92
C MET A 287 -8.42 7.16 -11.94
N VAL A 288 -7.39 6.36 -12.27
CA VAL A 288 -7.49 5.20 -13.16
C VAL A 288 -6.67 4.07 -12.55
N PRO A 289 -7.19 2.83 -12.48
CA PRO A 289 -6.43 1.69 -11.97
C PRO A 289 -5.10 1.50 -12.68
N MET A 290 -4.01 1.42 -11.90
CA MET A 290 -2.65 1.17 -12.39
C MET A 290 -1.81 0.61 -11.24
N GLY A 291 -0.89 -0.28 -11.60
CA GLY A 291 0.19 -0.74 -10.75
C GLY A 291 1.48 -0.81 -11.58
N ALA A 292 2.60 -0.98 -10.89
CA ALA A 292 3.89 -1.16 -11.54
C ALA A 292 4.85 -1.95 -10.65
N VAL A 293 5.82 -2.55 -11.29
CA VAL A 293 6.99 -3.18 -10.68
C VAL A 293 8.22 -2.49 -11.22
N ALA A 294 9.09 -2.03 -10.34
CA ALA A 294 10.41 -1.54 -10.72
C ALA A 294 11.48 -2.54 -10.29
N VAL A 295 12.44 -2.79 -11.15
CA VAL A 295 13.54 -3.72 -10.92
C VAL A 295 14.87 -3.04 -11.13
N ARG A 296 15.91 -3.53 -10.44
CA ARG A 296 17.29 -3.12 -10.69
C ARG A 296 17.71 -3.47 -12.11
N LYS A 297 18.57 -2.64 -12.70
CA LYS A 297 19.14 -2.80 -14.03
C LYS A 297 19.67 -4.22 -14.27
N GLY A 298 20.43 -4.77 -13.33
CA GLY A 298 20.99 -6.12 -13.46
C GLY A 298 19.96 -7.24 -13.54
N ILE A 299 18.76 -7.08 -12.96
CA ILE A 299 17.68 -8.05 -13.10
C ILE A 299 17.10 -7.99 -14.51
N TYR A 300 16.81 -6.80 -15.02
CA TYR A 300 16.30 -6.60 -16.36
C TYR A 300 17.31 -7.11 -17.41
N GLU A 301 18.57 -6.67 -17.35
CA GLU A 301 19.61 -7.10 -18.28
C GLU A 301 19.84 -8.61 -18.27
N THR A 302 19.75 -9.26 -17.10
CA THR A 302 19.87 -10.71 -16.99
C THR A 302 18.77 -11.42 -17.77
N VAL A 303 17.51 -10.98 -17.62
CA VAL A 303 16.37 -11.61 -18.31
C VAL A 303 16.43 -11.34 -19.82
N VAL A 304 16.69 -10.10 -20.22
CA VAL A 304 16.64 -9.66 -21.62
C VAL A 304 17.85 -10.19 -22.41
N ASN A 305 19.07 -10.07 -21.89
CA ASN A 305 20.28 -10.41 -22.64
C ASN A 305 20.53 -11.92 -22.76
N ASN A 306 19.89 -12.75 -21.96
CA ASN A 306 20.00 -14.21 -22.04
C ASN A 306 18.93 -14.85 -22.93
N ALA A 307 17.96 -14.09 -23.41
CA ALA A 307 17.00 -14.57 -24.39
C ALA A 307 17.60 -14.51 -25.81
N PRO A 308 17.21 -15.41 -26.73
CA PRO A 308 17.61 -15.30 -28.12
C PRO A 308 17.14 -13.98 -28.73
N PRO A 309 17.91 -13.35 -29.63
CA PRO A 309 17.47 -12.15 -30.35
C PRO A 309 16.10 -12.35 -30.99
N ASP A 310 15.30 -11.29 -31.01
CA ASP A 310 13.96 -11.25 -31.63
C ASP A 310 12.92 -12.21 -31.01
N THR A 311 13.14 -12.67 -29.79
CA THR A 311 12.18 -13.47 -29.03
C THR A 311 11.59 -12.69 -27.85
N VAL A 312 10.43 -13.11 -27.35
CA VAL A 312 9.86 -12.55 -26.14
C VAL A 312 10.65 -13.08 -24.93
N GLU A 313 11.32 -12.21 -24.19
CA GLU A 313 12.23 -12.54 -23.09
C GLU A 313 11.44 -12.97 -21.82
N LEU A 314 10.32 -12.31 -21.56
CA LEU A 314 9.46 -12.57 -20.43
C LEU A 314 8.01 -12.79 -20.90
N PHE A 315 7.56 -14.05 -20.91
CA PHE A 315 6.17 -14.41 -21.27
C PHE A 315 5.19 -14.04 -20.17
N HIS A 316 5.04 -12.74 -19.93
CA HIS A 316 4.17 -12.16 -18.94
C HIS A 316 3.72 -10.77 -19.35
N GLY A 317 2.46 -10.43 -19.12
CA GLY A 317 1.85 -9.13 -19.40
C GLY A 317 0.36 -9.14 -19.18
N TYR A 318 -0.22 -7.96 -19.10
CA TYR A 318 -1.66 -7.76 -18.97
C TYR A 318 -2.17 -6.96 -20.16
N THR A 319 -3.39 -7.23 -20.61
CA THR A 319 -4.03 -6.53 -21.72
C THR A 319 -4.00 -4.99 -21.53
N TYR A 320 -4.11 -4.54 -20.28
CA TYR A 320 -4.13 -3.11 -19.95
C TYR A 320 -2.82 -2.58 -19.34
N SER A 321 -1.70 -3.31 -19.48
CA SER A 321 -0.38 -2.81 -19.05
C SER A 321 -0.06 -1.46 -19.71
N GLY A 322 0.20 -0.42 -18.91
CA GLY A 322 0.52 0.91 -19.43
C GLY A 322 -0.61 1.57 -20.20
N HIS A 323 -1.87 1.32 -19.84
CA HIS A 323 -3.07 1.87 -20.49
C HIS A 323 -2.98 3.38 -20.70
N PRO A 324 -3.33 3.93 -21.89
CA PRO A 324 -3.21 5.37 -22.18
C PRO A 324 -3.87 6.28 -21.16
N LEU A 325 -5.09 5.97 -20.71
CA LEU A 325 -5.78 6.76 -19.67
C LEU A 325 -5.06 6.70 -18.33
N ALA A 326 -4.51 5.54 -17.96
CA ALA A 326 -3.80 5.37 -16.70
C ALA A 326 -2.46 6.12 -16.71
N THR A 327 -1.71 6.06 -17.81
CA THR A 327 -0.45 6.82 -17.94
C THR A 327 -0.70 8.33 -17.99
N SER A 328 -1.77 8.79 -18.63
CA SER A 328 -2.17 10.19 -18.61
C SER A 328 -2.52 10.68 -17.20
N ALA A 329 -3.27 9.87 -16.43
CA ALA A 329 -3.52 10.15 -15.02
C ALA A 329 -2.24 10.17 -14.20
N ALA A 330 -1.32 9.22 -14.45
CA ALA A 330 -0.04 9.14 -13.76
C ALA A 330 0.85 10.37 -14.05
N GLU A 331 1.00 10.78 -15.32
CA GLU A 331 1.76 11.99 -15.67
C GLU A 331 1.24 13.21 -14.92
N ALA A 332 -0.07 13.47 -14.98
CA ALA A 332 -0.69 14.61 -14.30
C ALA A 332 -0.59 14.52 -12.76
N THR A 333 -0.60 13.30 -12.21
CA THR A 333 -0.41 13.07 -10.78
C THR A 333 1.03 13.38 -10.35
N LEU A 334 2.02 12.89 -11.11
CA LEU A 334 3.43 13.19 -10.86
C LEU A 334 3.73 14.68 -10.96
N ASP A 335 3.10 15.38 -11.93
CA ASP A 335 3.18 16.84 -12.02
C ASP A 335 2.68 17.52 -10.75
N LEU A 336 1.52 17.11 -10.22
CA LEU A 336 0.97 17.70 -8.98
C LEU A 336 1.85 17.46 -7.77
N TYR A 337 2.46 16.25 -7.65
CA TYR A 337 3.40 15.97 -6.57
C TYR A 337 4.59 16.92 -6.61
N GLU A 338 5.10 17.22 -7.79
CA GLU A 338 6.24 18.11 -8.01
C GLU A 338 5.85 19.58 -7.85
N GLU A 339 4.84 20.07 -8.58
CA GLU A 339 4.40 21.47 -8.59
C GLU A 339 3.94 21.97 -7.21
N GLU A 340 3.24 21.12 -6.45
CA GLU A 340 2.75 21.47 -5.13
C GLU A 340 3.69 21.02 -4.00
N ASN A 341 4.87 20.47 -4.35
CA ASN A 341 5.87 19.96 -3.41
C ASN A 341 5.29 19.02 -2.34
N LEU A 342 4.36 18.12 -2.74
CA LEU A 342 3.54 17.38 -1.77
C LEU A 342 4.37 16.48 -0.84
N PHE A 343 5.51 15.97 -1.28
CA PHE A 343 6.38 15.15 -0.43
C PHE A 343 7.10 16.00 0.64
N ALA A 344 7.61 17.17 0.27
CA ALA A 344 8.19 18.11 1.22
C ALA A 344 7.13 18.61 2.21
N ARG A 345 5.94 18.98 1.72
CA ARG A 345 4.80 19.35 2.54
C ARG A 345 4.43 18.24 3.56
N ALA A 346 4.43 16.98 3.14
CA ALA A 346 4.18 15.85 4.04
C ALA A 346 5.22 15.77 5.16
N ARG A 347 6.51 15.94 4.85
CA ARG A 347 7.57 15.99 5.88
C ARG A 347 7.39 17.13 6.86
N GLU A 348 7.07 18.32 6.37
CA GLU A 348 6.85 19.51 7.20
C GLU A 348 5.64 19.35 8.12
N LEU A 349 4.59 18.67 7.64
CA LEU A 349 3.34 18.51 8.38
C LEU A 349 3.37 17.29 9.33
N ALA A 350 4.23 16.31 9.07
CA ALA A 350 4.31 15.06 9.84
C ALA A 350 4.49 15.27 11.35
N PRO A 351 5.32 16.20 11.86
CA PRO A 351 5.44 16.44 13.31
C PRO A 351 4.13 16.95 13.94
N TYR A 352 3.38 17.79 13.22
CA TYR A 352 2.09 18.25 13.69
C TYR A 352 1.05 17.11 13.73
N PHE A 353 1.00 16.31 12.68
CA PHE A 353 0.14 15.12 12.62
C PHE A 353 0.47 14.12 13.73
N GLU A 354 1.76 13.85 13.95
CA GLU A 354 2.24 13.00 15.05
C GLU A 354 1.74 13.51 16.41
N GLN A 355 1.95 14.80 16.71
CA GLN A 355 1.50 15.40 17.97
C GLN A 355 -0.03 15.26 18.13
N ALA A 356 -0.79 15.54 17.08
CA ALA A 356 -2.24 15.46 17.10
C ALA A 356 -2.74 14.03 17.38
N VAL A 357 -2.21 13.03 16.68
CA VAL A 357 -2.66 11.63 16.87
C VAL A 357 -2.24 11.09 18.23
N HIS A 358 -1.04 11.42 18.73
CA HIS A 358 -0.59 10.98 20.06
C HIS A 358 -1.34 11.64 21.21
N ALA A 359 -2.04 12.75 21.00
CA ALA A 359 -2.96 13.33 21.99
C ALA A 359 -4.16 12.42 22.28
N LEU A 360 -4.46 11.44 21.42
CA LEU A 360 -5.49 10.42 21.64
C LEU A 360 -5.10 9.36 22.69
N ARG A 361 -3.86 9.38 23.20
CA ARG A 361 -3.38 8.40 24.19
C ARG A 361 -4.26 8.30 25.43
N GLU A 362 -4.82 9.43 25.86
CA GLU A 362 -5.68 9.50 27.06
C GLU A 362 -7.15 9.15 26.75
N MET A 363 -7.46 8.75 25.51
CA MET A 363 -8.83 8.35 25.17
C MET A 363 -9.14 6.95 25.68
N PRO A 364 -10.40 6.69 26.07
CA PRO A 364 -10.80 5.38 26.58
C PRO A 364 -10.46 4.24 25.60
N ASN A 365 -9.96 3.15 26.14
CA ASN A 365 -9.60 1.93 25.43
C ASN A 365 -8.47 2.08 24.39
N VAL A 366 -7.77 3.19 24.30
CA VAL A 366 -6.57 3.31 23.45
C VAL A 366 -5.41 2.65 24.17
N ILE A 367 -4.84 1.60 23.55
CA ILE A 367 -3.73 0.82 24.11
C ILE A 367 -2.41 1.02 23.36
N ASP A 368 -2.47 1.57 22.13
CA ASP A 368 -1.28 1.94 21.38
C ASP A 368 -1.59 3.02 20.34
N ILE A 369 -0.60 3.85 20.05
CA ILE A 369 -0.57 4.77 18.91
C ILE A 369 0.82 4.70 18.30
N ARG A 370 0.87 4.50 16.99
CA ARG A 370 2.10 4.45 16.21
C ARG A 370 1.93 5.22 14.90
N ASN A 371 2.99 5.88 14.45
CA ASN A 371 2.94 6.70 13.25
C ASN A 371 4.29 6.78 12.55
N ILE A 372 4.28 7.10 11.27
CA ILE A 372 5.44 7.54 10.50
C ILE A 372 4.96 8.42 9.34
N GLY A 373 5.60 9.59 9.13
CA GLY A 373 5.14 10.53 8.12
C GLY A 373 3.65 10.90 8.30
N MET A 374 2.86 10.80 7.24
CA MET A 374 1.43 11.13 7.21
C MET A 374 0.55 9.87 7.34
N VAL A 375 0.90 8.99 8.25
CA VAL A 375 0.13 7.77 8.53
C VAL A 375 0.22 7.40 10.00
N ALA A 376 -0.91 6.98 10.60
CA ALA A 376 -0.99 6.55 11.99
C ALA A 376 -1.95 5.39 12.17
N GLY A 377 -1.64 4.53 13.14
CA GLY A 377 -2.51 3.48 13.67
C GLY A 377 -2.82 3.74 15.13
N ILE A 378 -4.09 3.76 15.49
CA ILE A 378 -4.59 3.88 16.86
C ILE A 378 -5.23 2.54 17.21
N GLU A 379 -4.63 1.79 18.13
CA GLU A 379 -5.08 0.47 18.53
C GLU A 379 -5.94 0.55 19.80
N LEU A 380 -7.09 -0.12 19.74
CA LEU A 380 -8.05 -0.16 20.83
C LEU A 380 -8.00 -1.51 21.52
N GLU A 381 -8.24 -1.51 22.82
CA GLU A 381 -8.44 -2.74 23.57
C GLU A 381 -9.62 -3.51 23.01
N PRO A 382 -9.45 -4.79 22.63
CA PRO A 382 -10.53 -5.60 22.10
C PRO A 382 -11.68 -5.75 23.13
N LYS A 383 -12.93 -5.66 22.65
CA LYS A 383 -14.08 -5.97 23.51
C LYS A 383 -14.14 -7.49 23.72
N PRO A 384 -14.20 -7.99 24.96
CA PRO A 384 -14.26 -9.42 25.23
C PRO A 384 -15.39 -10.12 24.46
N GLY A 385 -15.03 -11.16 23.71
CA GLY A 385 -15.97 -11.92 22.87
C GLY A 385 -16.42 -11.23 21.57
N LYS A 386 -16.03 -9.97 21.34
CA LYS A 386 -16.44 -9.18 20.18
C LYS A 386 -15.27 -8.34 19.63
N PRO A 387 -14.19 -8.97 19.13
CA PRO A 387 -13.08 -8.25 18.54
C PRO A 387 -13.56 -7.39 17.34
N ALA A 388 -12.90 -6.28 17.10
CA ALA A 388 -13.19 -5.27 16.09
C ALA A 388 -14.49 -4.43 16.31
N GLU A 389 -15.36 -4.78 17.29
CA GLU A 389 -16.61 -4.05 17.49
C GLU A 389 -16.36 -2.58 17.86
N ARG A 390 -15.40 -2.29 18.75
CA ARG A 390 -15.09 -0.91 19.18
C ARG A 390 -14.63 -0.05 18.01
N ALA A 391 -13.66 -0.54 17.26
CA ALA A 391 -13.13 0.19 16.11
C ALA A 391 -14.22 0.42 15.06
N PHE A 392 -15.05 -0.59 14.77
CA PHE A 392 -16.12 -0.46 13.78
C PHE A 392 -17.23 0.52 14.23
N LYS A 393 -17.62 0.50 15.50
CA LYS A 393 -18.55 1.49 16.04
C LYS A 393 -17.98 2.91 15.98
N THR A 394 -16.70 3.07 16.33
CA THR A 394 -16.00 4.36 16.20
C THR A 394 -15.98 4.85 14.75
N TYR A 395 -15.74 3.95 13.79
CA TYR A 395 -15.84 4.26 12.36
C TYR A 395 -17.24 4.80 11.98
N LEU A 396 -18.31 4.13 12.41
CA LEU A 396 -19.68 4.57 12.11
C LEU A 396 -19.97 5.95 12.72
N LYS A 397 -19.59 6.18 13.99
CA LYS A 397 -19.74 7.47 14.66
C LYS A 397 -18.96 8.59 13.97
N CYS A 398 -17.72 8.34 13.57
CA CYS A 398 -16.95 9.32 12.80
C CYS A 398 -17.63 9.65 11.47
N PHE A 399 -18.11 8.65 10.74
CA PHE A 399 -18.82 8.84 9.48
C PHE A 399 -20.12 9.65 9.65
N GLU A 400 -20.90 9.38 10.68
CA GLU A 400 -22.09 10.16 11.05
C GLU A 400 -21.74 11.63 11.32
N LYS A 401 -20.58 11.89 11.91
CA LYS A 401 -20.05 13.24 12.22
C LYS A 401 -19.28 13.90 11.06
N GLY A 402 -19.29 13.31 9.88
CA GLY A 402 -18.67 13.89 8.68
C GLY A 402 -17.17 13.63 8.54
N VAL A 403 -16.62 12.58 9.16
CA VAL A 403 -15.22 12.18 9.04
C VAL A 403 -15.09 10.72 8.64
N LEU A 404 -14.35 10.43 7.58
CA LEU A 404 -14.04 9.07 7.15
C LEU A 404 -12.71 8.62 7.77
N ILE A 405 -12.76 7.52 8.52
CA ILE A 405 -11.60 6.79 9.02
C ILE A 405 -11.62 5.36 8.48
N ARG A 406 -10.56 4.60 8.69
CA ARG A 406 -10.48 3.19 8.31
C ARG A 406 -10.20 2.31 9.53
N THR A 407 -10.71 1.09 9.52
CA THR A 407 -10.46 0.11 10.59
C THR A 407 -9.91 -1.20 10.03
N THR A 408 -9.03 -1.85 10.80
CA THR A 408 -8.56 -3.21 10.58
C THR A 408 -8.48 -3.91 11.93
N GLY A 409 -9.36 -4.90 12.17
CA GLY A 409 -9.53 -5.43 13.51
C GLY A 409 -9.88 -4.32 14.50
N ASP A 410 -9.18 -4.26 15.62
CA ASP A 410 -9.35 -3.24 16.65
C ASP A 410 -8.46 -1.99 16.42
N ILE A 411 -7.90 -1.81 15.24
CA ILE A 411 -7.02 -0.70 14.90
C ILE A 411 -7.73 0.28 13.98
N ILE A 412 -7.68 1.56 14.32
CA ILE A 412 -8.09 2.68 13.47
C ILE A 412 -6.86 3.18 12.74
N ALA A 413 -6.93 3.28 11.42
CA ALA A 413 -5.86 3.80 10.58
C ALA A 413 -6.24 5.17 10.01
N LEU A 414 -5.32 6.11 10.10
CA LEU A 414 -5.40 7.45 9.52
C LEU A 414 -4.29 7.64 8.50
N SER A 415 -4.64 8.14 7.33
CA SER A 415 -3.71 8.45 6.24
C SER A 415 -4.31 9.50 5.30
N PRO A 416 -4.53 10.74 5.80
CA PRO A 416 -5.21 11.77 5.02
C PRO A 416 -4.45 12.08 3.72
N PRO A 417 -5.12 12.63 2.68
CA PRO A 417 -4.42 13.17 1.52
C PRO A 417 -3.33 14.18 1.95
N LEU A 418 -2.23 14.24 1.21
CA LEU A 418 -1.06 15.07 1.56
C LEU A 418 -1.34 16.57 1.48
N ILE A 419 -2.46 16.95 0.89
CA ILE A 419 -2.96 18.33 0.84
C ILE A 419 -3.68 18.77 2.12
N VAL A 420 -3.84 17.89 3.10
CA VAL A 420 -4.53 18.17 4.37
C VAL A 420 -3.94 19.40 5.07
N SER A 421 -4.80 20.24 5.65
CA SER A 421 -4.39 21.38 6.47
C SER A 421 -4.32 21.02 7.95
N LYS A 422 -3.63 21.83 8.77
CA LYS A 422 -3.61 21.66 10.25
C LYS A 422 -5.02 21.67 10.83
N ALA A 423 -5.88 22.59 10.39
CA ALA A 423 -7.27 22.66 10.85
C ALA A 423 -8.06 21.38 10.53
N GLN A 424 -7.83 20.78 9.35
CA GLN A 424 -8.45 19.50 9.00
C GLN A 424 -7.88 18.32 9.81
N ILE A 425 -6.59 18.37 10.18
CA ILE A 425 -6.03 17.40 11.13
C ILE A 425 -6.70 17.53 12.49
N ASP A 426 -6.91 18.75 12.97
CA ASP A 426 -7.59 19.00 14.25
C ASP A 426 -9.05 18.54 14.21
N GLU A 427 -9.76 18.78 13.13
CA GLU A 427 -11.12 18.28 12.89
C GLU A 427 -11.16 16.76 12.89
N LEU A 428 -10.27 16.11 12.15
CA LEU A 428 -10.16 14.66 12.04
C LEU A 428 -9.91 14.01 13.42
N VAL A 429 -8.91 14.50 14.14
CA VAL A 429 -8.50 13.94 15.43
C VAL A 429 -9.53 14.30 16.52
N GLY A 430 -10.07 15.51 16.51
CA GLY A 430 -11.09 15.93 17.44
C GLY A 430 -12.40 15.14 17.32
N THR A 431 -12.84 14.88 16.08
CA THR A 431 -14.00 14.03 15.80
C THR A 431 -13.77 12.59 16.26
N LEU A 432 -12.58 12.05 15.99
CA LEU A 432 -12.19 10.71 16.43
C LEU A 432 -12.18 10.61 17.96
N ALA A 433 -11.62 11.61 18.67
CA ALA A 433 -11.63 11.66 20.13
C ALA A 433 -13.06 11.68 20.71
N GLY A 434 -13.96 12.45 20.09
CA GLY A 434 -15.38 12.46 20.46
C GLY A 434 -16.04 11.10 20.28
N ALA A 435 -15.83 10.47 19.12
CA ALA A 435 -16.38 9.14 18.83
C ALA A 435 -15.86 8.04 19.78
N LEU A 436 -14.56 8.09 20.14
CA LEU A 436 -13.97 7.16 21.11
C LEU A 436 -14.63 7.27 22.49
N ARG A 437 -14.91 8.49 22.98
CA ARG A 437 -15.62 8.69 24.25
C ARG A 437 -17.04 8.17 24.20
N GLU A 438 -17.77 8.40 23.11
CA GLU A 438 -19.14 7.92 22.94
C GLU A 438 -19.20 6.38 22.93
N VAL A 439 -18.32 5.73 22.17
CA VAL A 439 -18.28 4.27 22.08
C VAL A 439 -17.83 3.60 23.39
N ALA A 440 -17.07 4.30 24.23
CA ALA A 440 -16.60 3.76 25.50
C ALA A 440 -17.74 3.56 26.54
N VAL A 441 -18.83 4.30 26.42
CA VAL A 441 -20.00 4.22 27.33
C VAL A 441 -21.11 3.28 26.82
N GLU A 442 -20.96 2.75 25.57
CA GLU A 442 -21.86 1.75 24.96
C GLU A 442 -21.42 0.29 25.27
#